data_62317ed8233377452193197e4e1022a1
#
_entry.id   62317ed8233377452193197e4e1022a1
#
_cell.length_a   1.000
_cell.length_b   1.000
_cell.length_c   1.000
_cell.angle_alpha   90.00
_cell.angle_beta   90.00
_cell.angle_gamma   90.00
#
_symmetry.space_group_name_H-M   'P 1'
#
loop_
_entity.id
_entity.type
_entity.pdbx_description
1 polymer ?
#
loop_
_entity_poly.entity_id
_entity_poly.type
_entity_poly.pdbx_seq_one_letter_code
_entity_poly.pdbx_strand_id
1 'polypeptide(L)' 'MQHAKAGKSEARYQAHPRGIQRCALCSMFRSPHSCTKVAGDISPRGWSRFFEWKDDKTHMRARREQLERR' A
#
# COMPACT_ATOMS: atom_id res chain seq x y z
N MET A 1 -24.08 -8.28 4.61
CA MET A 1 -23.78 -7.89 3.22
C MET A 1 -22.27 -7.76 3.03
N GLN A 2 -21.77 -8.30 1.95
CA GLN A 2 -20.36 -8.25 1.68
C GLN A 2 -19.99 -7.05 0.84
N HIS A 3 -18.89 -6.44 1.18
CA HIS A 3 -18.35 -5.38 0.37
C HIS A 3 -17.37 -5.98 -0.62
N ALA A 4 -17.66 -5.85 -1.88
CA ALA A 4 -16.75 -6.31 -2.92
C ALA A 4 -15.48 -5.46 -2.86
N LYS A 5 -14.34 -6.13 -3.02
CA LYS A 5 -13.09 -5.39 -3.11
C LYS A 5 -13.02 -4.68 -4.47
N ALA A 6 -12.35 -3.56 -4.49
CA ALA A 6 -12.15 -2.83 -5.74
C ALA A 6 -11.21 -3.61 -6.65
N GLY A 7 -11.45 -3.54 -7.95
CA GLY A 7 -10.52 -4.10 -8.92
C GLY A 7 -9.25 -3.26 -8.97
N LYS A 8 -8.19 -3.83 -9.54
CA LYS A 8 -6.91 -3.13 -9.62
C LYS A 8 -7.00 -1.85 -10.46
N SER A 9 -7.78 -1.88 -11.53
CA SER A 9 -8.00 -0.67 -12.34
C SER A 9 -8.69 0.41 -11.56
N GLU A 10 -9.73 0.04 -10.83
CA GLU A 10 -10.51 0.97 -10.04
C GLU A 10 -9.67 1.57 -8.92
N ALA A 11 -8.81 0.77 -8.33
CA ALA A 11 -7.93 1.20 -7.25
C ALA A 11 -6.69 1.92 -7.75
N ARG A 12 -6.50 1.97 -9.05
CA ARG A 12 -5.29 2.51 -9.67
C ARG A 12 -4.05 1.85 -9.13
N TYR A 13 -4.16 0.53 -8.96
CA TYR A 13 -3.05 -0.26 -8.45
C TYR A 13 -1.87 -0.25 -9.43
N GLN A 14 -0.68 -0.13 -8.91
CA GLN A 14 0.54 -0.26 -9.68
C GLN A 14 1.50 -1.19 -8.94
N ALA A 15 2.33 -1.90 -9.68
CA ALA A 15 3.20 -2.91 -9.10
C ALA A 15 4.48 -2.34 -8.50
N HIS A 16 4.61 -1.02 -8.49
CA HIS A 16 5.78 -0.35 -7.92
C HIS A 16 5.33 0.74 -6.98
N PRO A 17 6.19 1.17 -6.04
CA PRO A 17 5.76 2.15 -5.03
C PRO A 17 5.63 3.54 -5.63
N ARG A 18 4.85 4.36 -4.97
CA ARG A 18 4.74 5.77 -5.31
C ARG A 18 5.51 6.54 -4.26
N GLY A 19 6.73 6.98 -4.61
CA GLY A 19 7.60 7.60 -3.64
C GLY A 19 7.89 6.65 -2.49
N ILE A 20 7.59 7.06 -1.27
CA ILE A 20 7.79 6.20 -0.10
C ILE A 20 6.54 5.39 0.25
N GLN A 21 5.47 5.56 -0.52
CA GLN A 21 4.22 4.84 -0.26
C GLN A 21 4.22 3.51 -0.98
N ARG A 22 4.07 2.42 -0.24
CA ARG A 22 3.94 1.10 -0.82
C ARG A 22 2.98 0.27 0.02
N CYS A 23 2.41 -0.75 -0.60
CA CYS A 23 1.37 -1.54 0.06
C CYS A 23 1.81 -2.17 1.37
N ALA A 24 3.08 -2.55 1.49
CA ALA A 24 3.58 -3.13 2.73
C ALA A 24 3.41 -2.19 3.93
N LEU A 25 3.32 -0.90 3.70
CA LEU A 25 3.17 0.11 4.74
C LEU A 25 1.73 0.56 4.91
N CYS A 26 0.82 -0.03 4.16
CA CYS A 26 -0.59 0.33 4.18
C CYS A 26 -1.31 -0.41 5.30
N SER A 27 -2.21 0.29 5.99
CA SER A 27 -2.98 -0.30 7.08
C SER A 27 -3.88 -1.44 6.59
N MET A 28 -4.21 -1.44 5.31
CA MET A 28 -5.11 -2.45 4.73
C MET A 28 -4.38 -3.62 4.11
N PHE A 29 -3.05 -3.58 4.08
CA PHE A 29 -2.27 -4.67 3.53
C PHE A 29 -2.30 -5.89 4.45
N ARG A 30 -2.43 -7.07 3.85
CA ARG A 30 -2.39 -8.36 4.57
C ARG A 30 -1.30 -9.20 3.95
N SER A 31 -0.27 -9.50 4.74
CA SER A 31 0.82 -10.35 4.27
C SER A 31 0.30 -11.72 3.84
N PRO A 32 0.92 -12.35 2.87
CA PRO A 32 2.13 -11.89 2.14
C PRO A 32 1.83 -11.01 0.93
N HIS A 33 0.64 -11.09 0.35
CA HIS A 33 0.34 -10.30 -0.85
C HIS A 33 -1.16 -10.12 -1.04
N SER A 34 -1.78 -9.50 -0.05
CA SER A 34 -3.23 -9.32 -0.07
C SER A 34 -3.58 -7.94 0.48
N CYS A 35 -4.80 -7.49 0.20
CA CYS A 35 -5.29 -6.20 0.67
C CYS A 35 -6.77 -6.31 0.95
N THR A 36 -7.25 -5.60 1.97
CA THR A 36 -8.67 -5.65 2.32
C THR A 36 -9.55 -4.84 1.38
N LYS A 37 -8.95 -3.93 0.62
CA LYS A 37 -9.71 -3.04 -0.28
C LYS A 37 -9.57 -3.38 -1.75
N VAL A 38 -8.49 -4.05 -2.14
CA VAL A 38 -8.21 -4.33 -3.54
C VAL A 38 -8.16 -5.83 -3.76
N ALA A 39 -8.86 -6.29 -4.80
CA ALA A 39 -8.95 -7.72 -5.13
C ALA A 39 -7.67 -8.19 -5.82
N GLY A 40 -7.35 -9.46 -5.64
CA GLY A 40 -6.23 -10.11 -6.32
C GLY A 40 -4.93 -10.02 -5.55
N ASP A 41 -3.86 -10.42 -6.20
CA ASP A 41 -2.54 -10.40 -5.60
C ASP A 41 -2.01 -8.97 -5.53
N ILE A 42 -1.57 -8.57 -4.36
CA ILE A 42 -1.06 -7.22 -4.12
C ILE A 42 0.39 -7.32 -3.67
N SER A 43 1.29 -6.83 -4.49
CA SER A 43 2.71 -6.83 -4.14
C SER A 43 2.96 -5.90 -2.95
N PRO A 44 3.83 -6.30 -2.00
CA PRO A 44 4.22 -5.41 -0.92
C PRO A 44 4.86 -4.12 -1.41
N ARG A 45 5.40 -4.15 -2.63
CA ARG A 45 6.02 -2.98 -3.25
C ARG A 45 5.05 -2.17 -4.10
N GLY A 46 3.82 -2.65 -4.24
CA GLY A 46 2.83 -1.95 -5.04
C GLY A 46 2.26 -0.74 -4.35
N TRP A 47 1.32 -0.11 -5.03
CA TRP A 47 0.62 1.06 -4.50
C TRP A 47 -0.77 1.12 -5.10
N SER A 48 -1.71 1.68 -4.35
CA SER A 48 -3.05 1.95 -4.87
C SER A 48 -3.53 3.27 -4.31
N ARG A 49 -4.55 3.84 -4.94
CA ARG A 49 -5.09 5.12 -4.48
C ARG A 49 -5.77 5.04 -3.12
N PHE A 50 -6.00 3.82 -2.63
CA PHE A 50 -6.57 3.61 -1.30
C PHE A 50 -5.51 3.56 -0.22
N PHE A 51 -4.26 3.79 -0.56
CA PHE A 51 -3.16 3.72 0.39
C PHE A 51 -3.42 4.58 1.62
N GLU A 52 -3.12 4.01 2.78
CA GLU A 52 -3.26 4.70 4.06
C GLU A 52 -2.15 4.20 4.98
N TRP A 53 -1.41 5.11 5.56
CA TRP A 53 -0.30 4.73 6.44
C TRP A 53 -0.79 3.85 7.58
N LYS A 54 -0.03 2.81 7.89
CA LYS A 54 -0.34 1.87 8.95
C LYS A 54 -0.40 2.57 10.30
N ASP A 55 0.56 3.44 10.55
CA ASP A 55 0.60 4.27 11.75
C ASP A 55 1.62 5.39 11.54
N ASP A 56 1.66 6.34 12.49
CA ASP A 56 2.55 7.48 12.37
C ASP A 56 4.02 7.08 12.41
N LYS A 57 4.35 6.08 13.21
CA LYS A 57 5.74 5.63 13.31
C LYS A 57 6.26 5.08 12.00
N THR A 58 5.42 4.29 11.33
CA THR A 58 5.78 3.73 10.03
C THR A 58 6.00 4.85 9.02
N HIS A 59 5.11 5.83 9.02
CA HIS A 59 5.22 6.97 8.11
C HIS A 59 6.52 7.73 8.35
N MET A 60 6.82 8.05 9.59
CA MET A 60 8.01 8.81 9.92
C MET A 60 9.28 8.04 9.60
N ARG A 61 9.27 6.73 9.83
CA ARG A 61 10.42 5.90 9.52
C ARG A 61 10.69 5.88 8.01
N ALA A 62 9.65 5.69 7.21
CA ALA A 62 9.80 5.65 5.75
C ALA A 62 10.30 6.99 5.23
N ARG A 63 9.78 8.08 5.77
CA ARG A 63 10.20 9.41 5.38
C ARG A 63 11.66 9.66 5.72
N ARG A 64 12.08 9.20 6.91
CA ARG A 64 13.48 9.34 7.33
C ARG A 64 14.40 8.55 6.42
N GLU A 65 14.02 7.32 6.08
CA GLU A 65 14.83 6.50 5.19
C GLU A 65 15.02 7.17 3.84
N GLN A 66 13.97 7.78 3.32
CA GLN A 66 14.05 8.46 2.04
C GLN A 66 15.02 9.64 2.10
N LEU A 67 14.96 10.40 3.18
CA LEU A 67 15.85 11.54 3.35
C LEU A 67 17.31 11.11 3.47
N GLU A 68 17.56 9.99 4.12
CA GLU A 68 18.92 9.49 4.30
C GLU A 68 19.51 8.91 3.03
N ARG A 69 18.68 8.56 2.08
CA ARG A 69 19.14 7.95 0.82
C ARG A 69 19.54 8.95 -0.24
N ARG A 70 19.43 10.20 0.02
CA ARG A 70 19.70 11.23 -0.98
C ARG A 70 21.17 11.42 -1.23
#